data_aa07f40c93328e5a4bb5d3c19d40a630
#
_entry.id   aa07f40c93328e5a4bb5d3c19d40a630
#
_cell.length_a   1.000
_cell.length_b   1.000
_cell.length_c   1.000
_cell.angle_alpha   90.00
_cell.angle_beta   90.00
_cell.angle_gamma   90.00
#
_symmetry.space_group_name_H-M   'P 1'
#
loop_
_entity.id
_entity.type
_entity.pdbx_description
1 polymer ?
#
loop_
_entity_poly.entity_id
_entity_poly.type
_entity_poly.pdbx_seq_one_letter_code
_entity_poly.pdbx_strand_id
1 'polypeptide(L)'
;MTPSPATLRPEEHAVSVKIHRSAAEVEELRPFWLKEQRHPNSDLDHFLLVCRLRTEVISPCVLSLWQDGSLRCVLAGRIEHSTVHPRVGYLKMPLLRRRALILIHGGAIGQLGPREADLLSARINQFLADGGVDVVMFSSLSEGSPLLASIRAMGRRVLGVAKPQWAEHWELTLPSEPGCLLQAMKSKHRSWIRKKARDLEAAFPARINWRWHAQVDDLAPISRQIEEVAARTYQRGLDAGFKDNVFHRERLALFARQGRLRIMILEIDRRPVAFWYGIVYGGAFHSEATGYIPELSEYEIGTQVFLSFVDELVKESVARFDFGLGDAAYKQRFGDRSWRENTVWLFGSTWRGAALRTYLGTCEALDHALRAFVQRTGVADRLKQAWRRKLVRPENPVKMLPKPPTGGPAPPDCRGTLHCGDRPVTARQIDQVKPRLPLSP
;
A
#
# COMPACT_ATOMS: atom_id res chain seq x y z
N MET A 1 12.43 -15.46 69.25
CA MET A 1 11.98 -14.38 68.40
C MET A 1 12.76 -14.45 67.10
N THR A 2 12.21 -15.10 66.10
CA THR A 2 12.77 -15.15 64.75
C THR A 2 12.37 -13.90 63.98
N PRO A 3 13.25 -13.23 63.25
CA PRO A 3 12.89 -12.07 62.46
C PRO A 3 12.05 -12.52 61.21
N SER A 4 10.92 -11.83 61.03
CA SER A 4 10.03 -11.98 59.89
C SER A 4 10.76 -11.64 58.57
N PRO A 5 10.56 -12.36 57.48
CA PRO A 5 11.21 -12.04 56.21
C PRO A 5 10.62 -10.71 55.70
N ALA A 6 11.54 -9.76 55.44
CA ALA A 6 11.21 -8.52 54.76
C ALA A 6 10.61 -8.81 53.41
N THR A 7 9.37 -8.45 53.21
CA THR A 7 8.67 -8.45 51.92
C THR A 7 9.42 -7.49 50.99
N LEU A 8 10.20 -8.03 50.06
CA LEU A 8 10.78 -7.27 48.96
C LEU A 8 9.61 -6.67 48.18
N ARG A 9 9.42 -5.37 48.28
CA ARG A 9 8.56 -4.63 47.35
C ARG A 9 9.13 -4.85 45.95
N PRO A 10 8.31 -5.20 44.94
CA PRO A 10 8.81 -5.23 43.58
C PRO A 10 9.34 -3.83 43.26
N GLU A 11 10.59 -3.73 42.82
CA GLU A 11 11.17 -2.50 42.31
C GLU A 11 10.24 -1.96 41.22
N GLU A 12 9.61 -0.82 41.48
CA GLU A 12 8.82 -0.11 40.47
C GLU A 12 9.80 0.38 39.42
N HIS A 13 9.92 -0.41 38.34
CA HIS A 13 10.68 -0.02 37.16
C HIS A 13 10.16 1.33 36.65
N ALA A 14 11.04 2.33 36.62
CA ALA A 14 10.71 3.66 36.14
C ALA A 14 10.39 3.62 34.65
N VAL A 15 9.09 3.74 34.31
CA VAL A 15 8.63 3.77 32.93
C VAL A 15 8.22 5.19 32.54
N SER A 16 8.71 5.66 31.39
CA SER A 16 8.34 6.97 30.86
C SER A 16 8.08 6.94 29.37
N VAL A 17 7.09 7.74 28.92
CA VAL A 17 6.78 7.94 27.51
C VAL A 17 7.07 9.38 27.12
N LYS A 18 8.02 9.58 26.21
CA LYS A 18 8.39 10.90 25.68
C LYS A 18 7.78 11.09 24.28
N ILE A 19 7.49 12.34 23.92
CA ILE A 19 7.01 12.72 22.58
C ILE A 19 8.05 13.63 21.95
N HIS A 20 8.55 13.22 20.78
CA HIS A 20 9.53 13.94 19.97
C HIS A 20 8.81 14.64 18.82
N ARG A 21 9.01 15.95 18.67
CA ARG A 21 8.25 16.79 17.75
C ARG A 21 9.10 17.56 16.74
N SER A 22 10.40 17.42 16.83
CA SER A 22 11.36 17.99 15.86
C SER A 22 12.19 16.89 15.23
N ALA A 23 12.75 17.19 14.05
CA ALA A 23 13.64 16.26 13.36
C ALA A 23 14.90 15.98 14.21
N ALA A 24 15.41 16.98 14.94
CA ALA A 24 16.57 16.83 15.81
C ALA A 24 16.30 15.83 16.96
N GLU A 25 15.15 15.96 17.63
CA GLU A 25 14.77 15.02 18.69
C GLU A 25 14.57 13.59 18.16
N VAL A 26 14.05 13.44 16.95
CA VAL A 26 13.88 12.12 16.30
C VAL A 26 15.25 11.52 15.93
N GLU A 27 16.21 12.34 15.51
CA GLU A 27 17.58 11.90 15.22
C GLU A 27 18.30 11.33 16.46
N GLU A 28 17.98 11.77 17.65
CA GLU A 28 18.51 11.20 18.89
C GLU A 28 18.14 9.72 19.07
N LEU A 29 17.05 9.26 18.46
CA LEU A 29 16.60 7.88 18.49
C LEU A 29 17.27 7.00 17.40
N ARG A 30 18.09 7.57 16.51
CA ARG A 30 18.69 6.90 15.36
C ARG A 30 19.38 5.57 15.69
N PRO A 31 20.24 5.46 16.71
CA PRO A 31 20.93 4.20 16.99
C PRO A 31 19.99 3.03 17.28
N PHE A 32 18.93 3.27 18.04
CA PHE A 32 17.89 2.30 18.34
C PHE A 32 17.02 2.04 17.10
N TRP A 33 16.59 3.10 16.43
CA TRP A 33 15.66 3.02 15.31
C TRP A 33 16.24 2.21 14.16
N LEU A 34 17.48 2.47 13.74
CA LEU A 34 18.16 1.74 12.65
C LEU A 34 18.31 0.24 12.96
N LYS A 35 18.53 -0.12 14.23
CA LYS A 35 18.64 -1.52 14.66
C LYS A 35 17.29 -2.25 14.58
N GLU A 36 16.21 -1.58 14.94
CA GLU A 36 14.92 -2.20 15.16
C GLU A 36 13.90 -2.01 14.02
N GLN A 37 14.15 -1.11 13.06
CA GLN A 37 13.25 -0.88 11.92
C GLN A 37 13.15 -2.11 11.01
N ARG A 38 11.92 -2.45 10.56
CA ARG A 38 11.67 -3.66 9.77
C ARG A 38 10.82 -3.44 8.51
N HIS A 39 10.33 -2.23 8.30
CA HIS A 39 9.43 -1.90 7.21
C HIS A 39 9.89 -0.65 6.47
N PRO A 40 9.79 -0.55 5.12
CA PRO A 40 10.28 0.63 4.38
C PRO A 40 9.60 1.94 4.78
N ASN A 41 8.35 1.91 5.22
CA ASN A 41 7.68 3.13 5.71
C ASN A 41 8.24 3.63 7.03
N SER A 42 8.80 2.74 7.85
CA SER A 42 9.47 3.08 9.11
C SER A 42 10.99 3.16 8.98
N ASP A 43 11.55 3.15 7.77
CA ASP A 43 12.93 3.56 7.58
C ASP A 43 13.10 5.00 8.04
N LEU A 44 14.05 5.27 8.93
CA LEU A 44 14.20 6.57 9.58
C LEU A 44 14.45 7.70 8.56
N ASP A 45 15.32 7.44 7.59
CA ASP A 45 15.65 8.46 6.59
C ASP A 45 14.46 8.72 5.67
N HIS A 46 13.68 7.69 5.33
CA HIS A 46 12.43 7.84 4.61
C HIS A 46 11.38 8.60 5.46
N PHE A 47 11.23 8.27 6.73
CA PHE A 47 10.32 8.98 7.63
C PHE A 47 10.64 10.48 7.71
N LEU A 48 11.91 10.84 7.88
CA LEU A 48 12.36 12.23 7.92
C LEU A 48 12.21 12.92 6.55
N LEU A 49 12.44 12.20 5.45
CA LEU A 49 12.18 12.70 4.10
C LEU A 49 10.70 13.07 3.90
N VAL A 50 9.79 12.19 4.33
CA VAL A 50 8.34 12.45 4.30
C VAL A 50 8.00 13.70 5.11
N CYS A 51 8.53 13.80 6.34
CA CYS A 51 8.29 14.96 7.20
C CYS A 51 8.81 16.27 6.58
N ARG A 52 9.88 16.22 5.81
CA ARG A 52 10.49 17.39 5.17
C ARG A 52 9.77 17.83 3.89
N LEU A 53 9.34 16.87 3.06
CA LEU A 53 8.89 17.17 1.69
C LEU A 53 7.39 17.22 1.52
N ARG A 54 6.61 16.57 2.40
CA ARG A 54 5.15 16.58 2.26
C ARG A 54 4.58 17.85 2.90
N THR A 55 3.92 18.65 2.09
CA THR A 55 3.40 19.97 2.49
C THR A 55 2.26 19.90 3.52
N GLU A 56 1.56 18.78 3.59
CA GLU A 56 0.54 18.54 4.61
C GLU A 56 1.11 18.23 5.99
N VAL A 57 2.38 17.80 6.08
CA VAL A 57 3.02 17.48 7.36
C VAL A 57 3.40 18.76 8.10
N ILE A 58 2.99 18.86 9.35
CA ILE A 58 3.29 19.98 10.25
C ILE A 58 4.58 19.70 11.01
N SER A 59 4.70 18.49 11.58
CA SER A 59 5.87 18.06 12.34
C SER A 59 5.89 16.54 12.50
N PRO A 60 7.05 15.92 12.74
CA PRO A 60 7.09 14.59 13.31
C PRO A 60 6.34 14.56 14.66
N CYS A 61 5.85 13.42 15.05
CA CYS A 61 5.29 13.16 16.37
C CYS A 61 5.54 11.70 16.72
N VAL A 62 6.70 11.48 17.32
CA VAL A 62 7.21 10.15 17.63
C VAL A 62 7.12 9.93 19.13
N LEU A 63 6.50 8.82 19.53
CA LEU A 63 6.45 8.42 20.93
C LEU A 63 7.56 7.40 21.20
N SER A 64 8.36 7.62 22.22
CA SER A 64 9.38 6.68 22.69
C SER A 64 9.06 6.23 24.11
N LEU A 65 9.10 4.92 24.36
CA LEU A 65 8.89 4.32 25.67
C LEU A 65 10.22 3.86 26.24
N TRP A 66 10.51 4.36 27.43
CA TRP A 66 11.73 4.10 28.19
C TRP A 66 11.40 3.31 29.44
N GLN A 67 12.22 2.34 29.75
CA GLN A 67 12.17 1.55 30.98
C GLN A 67 13.57 1.52 31.59
N ASP A 68 13.69 1.97 32.82
CA ASP A 68 14.96 2.01 33.57
C ASP A 68 16.10 2.70 32.79
N GLY A 69 15.77 3.81 32.12
CA GLY A 69 16.71 4.56 31.28
C GLY A 69 17.02 3.94 29.91
N SER A 70 16.49 2.75 29.62
CA SER A 70 16.68 2.07 28.32
C SER A 70 15.48 2.24 27.41
N LEU A 71 15.72 2.56 26.12
CA LEU A 71 14.68 2.67 25.10
C LEU A 71 14.18 1.28 24.71
N ARG A 72 12.87 1.02 24.87
CA ARG A 72 12.23 -0.27 24.60
C ARG A 72 11.53 -0.32 23.25
N CYS A 73 10.78 0.73 22.94
CA CYS A 73 10.10 0.83 21.67
C CYS A 73 9.84 2.29 21.27
N VAL A 74 9.62 2.47 19.99
CA VAL A 74 9.25 3.72 19.36
C VAL A 74 7.97 3.51 18.55
N LEU A 75 7.05 4.47 18.63
CA LEU A 75 5.87 4.52 17.77
C LEU A 75 5.97 5.75 16.88
N ALA A 76 6.26 5.51 15.60
CA ALA A 76 6.49 6.56 14.63
C ALA A 76 5.18 7.14 14.11
N GLY A 77 5.06 8.45 14.16
CA GLY A 77 3.93 9.21 13.66
C GLY A 77 4.31 10.63 13.27
N ARG A 78 3.39 11.32 12.65
CA ARG A 78 3.52 12.72 12.27
C ARG A 78 2.20 13.46 12.42
N ILE A 79 2.28 14.73 12.76
CA ILE A 79 1.12 15.61 12.75
C ILE A 79 1.00 16.22 11.38
N GLU A 80 -0.18 16.10 10.79
CA GLU A 80 -0.46 16.67 9.49
C GLU A 80 -1.86 17.29 9.41
N HIS A 81 -2.07 18.15 8.43
CA HIS A 81 -3.41 18.56 8.06
C HIS A 81 -4.14 17.38 7.40
N SER A 82 -5.25 16.95 7.99
CA SER A 82 -6.05 15.86 7.42
C SER A 82 -6.45 16.19 5.99
N THR A 83 -6.06 15.32 5.07
CA THR A 83 -6.41 15.38 3.64
C THR A 83 -7.51 14.39 3.28
N VAL A 84 -8.20 13.84 4.29
CA VAL A 84 -9.25 12.84 4.07
C VAL A 84 -10.45 13.48 3.41
N HIS A 85 -10.72 13.03 2.18
CA HIS A 85 -11.94 13.34 1.45
C HIS A 85 -12.90 12.16 1.59
N PRO A 86 -13.91 12.21 2.49
CA PRO A 86 -14.92 11.17 2.52
C PRO A 86 -15.67 11.14 1.19
N ARG A 87 -16.19 9.98 0.84
CA ARG A 87 -16.92 9.78 -0.40
C ARG A 87 -18.32 9.28 -0.11
N VAL A 88 -19.28 9.77 -0.90
CA VAL A 88 -20.62 9.22 -0.96
C VAL A 88 -20.84 8.74 -2.40
N GLY A 89 -20.87 7.45 -2.62
CA GLY A 89 -20.80 6.86 -3.95
C GLY A 89 -19.50 7.24 -4.68
N TYR A 90 -19.62 7.98 -5.77
CA TYR A 90 -18.49 8.48 -6.57
C TYR A 90 -18.13 9.95 -6.27
N LEU A 91 -18.93 10.65 -5.46
CA LEU A 91 -18.69 12.04 -5.13
C LEU A 91 -17.66 12.16 -4.00
N LYS A 92 -16.63 12.97 -4.23
CA LYS A 92 -15.72 13.42 -3.17
C LYS A 92 -16.43 14.51 -2.36
N MET A 93 -16.60 14.28 -1.07
CA MET A 93 -17.18 15.26 -0.17
C MET A 93 -16.14 16.32 0.24
N PRO A 94 -16.56 17.53 0.63
CA PRO A 94 -15.64 18.57 1.06
C PRO A 94 -14.68 18.11 2.16
N LEU A 95 -13.44 18.60 2.10
CA LEU A 95 -12.42 18.34 3.09
C LEU A 95 -12.62 19.25 4.31
N LEU A 96 -12.75 18.66 5.48
CA LEU A 96 -12.58 19.38 6.73
C LEU A 96 -11.12 19.33 7.15
N ARG A 97 -10.37 20.42 6.94
CA ARG A 97 -8.98 20.51 7.42
C ARG A 97 -8.97 20.41 8.94
N ARG A 98 -8.31 19.37 9.44
CA ARG A 98 -8.11 19.11 10.87
C ARG A 98 -6.68 18.67 11.12
N ARG A 99 -6.18 18.92 12.31
CA ARG A 99 -4.88 18.41 12.74
C ARG A 99 -5.04 16.96 13.12
N ALA A 100 -4.32 16.09 12.41
CA ALA A 100 -4.34 14.65 12.64
C ALA A 100 -2.96 14.16 13.05
N LEU A 101 -2.88 13.29 14.05
CA LEU A 101 -1.70 12.45 14.29
C LEU A 101 -1.86 11.20 13.46
N ILE A 102 -0.99 11.02 12.49
CA ILE A 102 -0.94 9.82 11.65
C ILE A 102 0.18 8.93 12.16
N LEU A 103 -0.18 7.80 12.75
CA LEU A 103 0.76 6.74 13.12
C LEU A 103 0.95 5.84 11.90
N ILE A 104 2.18 5.75 11.43
CA ILE A 104 2.49 5.19 10.12
C ILE A 104 2.41 3.66 10.12
N HIS A 105 2.12 3.08 8.96
CA HIS A 105 2.20 1.62 8.77
C HIS A 105 3.63 1.13 9.04
N GLY A 106 3.76 0.06 9.82
CA GLY A 106 5.06 -0.44 10.25
C GLY A 106 5.79 0.46 11.25
N GLY A 107 5.14 1.50 11.78
CA GLY A 107 5.74 2.49 12.68
C GLY A 107 5.92 2.05 14.13
N ALA A 108 5.51 0.84 14.51
CA ALA A 108 5.85 0.24 15.80
C ALA A 108 7.23 -0.41 15.69
N ILE A 109 8.23 0.17 16.34
CA ILE A 109 9.65 -0.16 16.21
C ILE A 109 10.17 -0.64 17.57
N GLY A 110 10.84 -1.79 17.61
CA GLY A 110 11.30 -2.43 18.83
C GLY A 110 10.26 -3.36 19.46
N GLN A 111 10.36 -3.62 20.76
CA GLN A 111 9.51 -4.57 21.47
C GLN A 111 8.21 -3.90 21.93
N LEU A 112 7.10 -4.25 21.32
CA LEU A 112 5.78 -3.75 21.64
C LEU A 112 4.87 -4.89 22.13
N GLY A 113 4.89 -5.14 23.42
CA GLY A 113 3.96 -6.07 24.09
C GLY A 113 2.66 -5.39 24.53
N PRO A 114 1.75 -6.11 25.21
CA PRO A 114 0.49 -5.55 25.69
C PRO A 114 0.68 -4.37 26.66
N ARG A 115 1.65 -4.44 27.59
CA ARG A 115 1.93 -3.38 28.56
C ARG A 115 2.42 -2.11 27.87
N GLU A 116 3.36 -2.22 26.95
CA GLU A 116 3.90 -1.09 26.18
C GLU A 116 2.78 -0.45 25.34
N ALA A 117 1.94 -1.29 24.71
CA ALA A 117 0.79 -0.83 23.93
C ALA A 117 -0.19 -0.02 24.78
N ASP A 118 -0.49 -0.47 26.01
CA ASP A 118 -1.40 0.24 26.91
C ASP A 118 -0.83 1.59 27.34
N LEU A 119 0.47 1.68 27.67
CA LEU A 119 1.14 2.91 28.04
C LEU A 119 1.17 3.92 26.89
N LEU A 120 1.54 3.47 25.70
CA LEU A 120 1.55 4.32 24.50
C LEU A 120 0.15 4.80 24.14
N SER A 121 -0.83 3.90 24.19
CA SER A 121 -2.23 4.23 23.93
C SER A 121 -2.79 5.24 24.92
N ALA A 122 -2.49 5.08 26.22
CA ALA A 122 -2.87 6.03 27.27
C ALA A 122 -2.26 7.41 27.00
N ARG A 123 -0.98 7.47 26.61
CA ARG A 123 -0.28 8.72 26.29
C ARG A 123 -0.88 9.41 25.05
N ILE A 124 -1.23 8.64 24.03
CA ILE A 124 -1.91 9.16 22.82
C ILE A 124 -3.29 9.70 23.18
N ASN A 125 -4.04 9.00 24.04
CA ASN A 125 -5.36 9.46 24.47
C ASN A 125 -5.27 10.77 25.27
N GLN A 126 -4.27 10.90 26.16
CA GLN A 126 -3.99 12.15 26.86
C GLN A 126 -3.66 13.28 25.88
N PHE A 127 -2.76 13.03 24.91
CA PHE A 127 -2.40 14.01 23.89
C PHE A 127 -3.60 14.47 23.05
N LEU A 128 -4.54 13.55 22.76
CA LEU A 128 -5.79 13.83 22.08
C LEU A 128 -6.75 14.65 22.96
N ALA A 129 -6.85 14.34 24.25
CA ALA A 129 -7.69 15.04 25.22
C ALA A 129 -7.19 16.47 25.49
N ASP A 130 -5.87 16.67 25.52
CA ASP A 130 -5.22 17.98 25.69
C ASP A 130 -5.39 18.88 24.44
N GLY A 131 -6.05 18.40 23.39
CA GLY A 131 -6.28 19.17 22.16
C GLY A 131 -5.03 19.33 21.29
N GLY A 132 -4.00 18.52 21.48
CA GLY A 132 -2.80 18.48 20.66
C GLY A 132 -3.11 18.22 19.18
N VAL A 133 -4.12 17.37 18.93
CA VAL A 133 -4.70 17.07 17.61
C VAL A 133 -6.20 16.85 17.72
N ASP A 134 -6.94 16.94 16.61
CA ASP A 134 -8.39 16.70 16.56
C ASP A 134 -8.72 15.20 16.40
N VAL A 135 -7.78 14.44 15.80
CA VAL A 135 -7.96 13.03 15.47
C VAL A 135 -6.62 12.31 15.45
N VAL A 136 -6.63 11.02 15.78
CA VAL A 136 -5.48 10.11 15.61
C VAL A 136 -5.87 9.01 14.65
N MET A 137 -5.02 8.72 13.66
CA MET A 137 -5.17 7.60 12.73
C MET A 137 -4.03 6.61 12.97
N PHE A 138 -4.39 5.37 13.22
CA PHE A 138 -3.46 4.24 13.24
C PHE A 138 -3.57 3.52 11.90
N SER A 139 -2.51 3.60 11.11
CA SER A 139 -2.48 2.96 9.79
C SER A 139 -2.13 1.49 9.92
N SER A 140 -2.98 0.63 9.35
CA SER A 140 -2.65 -0.77 9.05
C SER A 140 -2.13 -1.57 10.24
N LEU A 141 -2.92 -1.64 11.32
CA LEU A 141 -2.64 -2.51 12.45
C LEU A 141 -3.13 -3.93 12.15
N SER A 142 -2.27 -4.92 12.26
CA SER A 142 -2.64 -6.33 12.11
C SER A 142 -3.65 -6.76 13.18
N GLU A 143 -4.50 -7.74 12.88
CA GLU A 143 -5.59 -8.19 13.74
C GLU A 143 -5.10 -8.64 15.14
N GLY A 144 -3.93 -9.28 15.21
CA GLY A 144 -3.28 -9.73 16.45
C GLY A 144 -2.42 -8.68 17.14
N SER A 145 -2.38 -7.43 16.67
CA SER A 145 -1.52 -6.39 17.25
C SER A 145 -1.93 -6.02 18.67
N PRO A 146 -0.99 -6.02 19.65
CA PRO A 146 -1.25 -5.53 21.01
C PRO A 146 -1.77 -4.09 21.02
N LEU A 147 -1.27 -3.24 20.13
CA LEU A 147 -1.72 -1.86 19.98
C LEU A 147 -3.19 -1.78 19.55
N LEU A 148 -3.62 -2.63 18.60
CA LEU A 148 -5.02 -2.71 18.20
C LEU A 148 -5.93 -3.16 19.34
N ALA A 149 -5.49 -4.13 20.14
CA ALA A 149 -6.22 -4.61 21.31
C ALA A 149 -6.39 -3.50 22.35
N SER A 150 -5.31 -2.77 22.67
CA SER A 150 -5.31 -1.65 23.61
C SER A 150 -6.23 -0.52 23.16
N ILE A 151 -6.16 -0.13 21.88
CA ILE A 151 -7.01 0.93 21.31
C ILE A 151 -8.49 0.53 21.36
N ARG A 152 -8.82 -0.71 21.07
CA ARG A 152 -10.21 -1.21 21.16
C ARG A 152 -10.72 -1.19 22.60
N ALA A 153 -9.88 -1.54 23.56
CA ALA A 153 -10.23 -1.47 24.97
C ALA A 153 -10.50 -0.02 25.42
N MET A 154 -9.70 0.95 24.95
CA MET A 154 -9.95 2.37 25.19
C MET A 154 -11.24 2.88 24.55
N GLY A 155 -11.53 2.47 23.34
CA GLY A 155 -12.68 2.95 22.57
C GLY A 155 -14.03 2.65 23.21
N ARG A 156 -14.12 1.73 24.17
CA ARG A 156 -15.29 1.50 25.01
C ARG A 156 -15.48 2.60 26.09
N ARG A 157 -14.42 3.35 26.38
CA ARG A 157 -14.40 4.41 27.42
C ARG A 157 -14.37 5.81 26.83
N VAL A 158 -14.08 5.95 25.54
CA VAL A 158 -13.94 7.22 24.82
C VAL A 158 -14.95 7.30 23.70
N LEU A 159 -15.60 8.45 23.53
CA LEU A 159 -16.68 8.72 22.52
C LEU A 159 -16.21 8.62 21.06
N GLY A 160 -15.24 7.77 20.69
CA GLY A 160 -14.65 8.05 19.42
C GLY A 160 -13.90 7.03 18.60
N VAL A 161 -14.18 5.74 18.67
CA VAL A 161 -13.62 4.82 17.65
C VAL A 161 -14.55 4.77 16.44
N ALA A 162 -14.05 5.18 15.26
CA ALA A 162 -14.74 4.90 14.01
C ALA A 162 -14.75 3.39 13.74
N LYS A 163 -15.71 2.95 12.91
CA LYS A 163 -15.73 1.56 12.47
C LYS A 163 -14.38 1.19 11.87
N PRO A 164 -13.82 0.02 12.26
CA PRO A 164 -12.56 -0.43 11.72
C PRO A 164 -12.65 -0.60 10.20
N GLN A 165 -11.67 -0.05 9.50
CA GLN A 165 -11.53 -0.23 8.05
C GLN A 165 -10.56 -1.37 7.81
N TRP A 166 -11.10 -2.55 7.55
CA TRP A 166 -10.32 -3.73 7.26
C TRP A 166 -9.88 -3.76 5.81
N ALA A 167 -8.62 -4.16 5.59
CA ALA A 167 -8.07 -4.46 4.29
C ALA A 167 -7.27 -5.77 4.36
N GLU A 168 -7.34 -6.58 3.30
CA GLU A 168 -6.48 -7.75 3.15
C GLU A 168 -5.08 -7.29 2.73
N HIS A 169 -4.08 -7.83 3.40
CA HIS A 169 -2.68 -7.73 3.04
C HIS A 169 -2.24 -9.05 2.42
N TRP A 170 -1.53 -8.99 1.31
CA TRP A 170 -1.11 -10.18 0.55
C TRP A 170 0.39 -10.28 0.46
N GLU A 171 0.90 -11.49 0.63
CA GLU A 171 2.32 -11.82 0.48
C GLU A 171 2.46 -13.10 -0.35
N LEU A 172 3.59 -13.23 -1.06
CA LEU A 172 4.02 -14.43 -1.77
C LEU A 172 5.38 -14.85 -1.23
N THR A 173 5.52 -16.10 -0.84
CA THR A 173 6.82 -16.73 -0.59
C THR A 173 7.49 -16.99 -1.92
N LEU A 174 8.67 -16.41 -2.14
CA LEU A 174 9.38 -16.58 -3.40
C LEU A 174 10.02 -17.98 -3.49
N PRO A 175 10.02 -18.60 -4.68
CA PRO A 175 10.66 -19.89 -4.89
C PRO A 175 12.19 -19.78 -4.79
N SER A 176 12.86 -20.90 -4.68
CA SER A 176 14.33 -20.96 -4.61
C SER A 176 15.03 -20.74 -5.94
N GLU A 177 14.33 -20.95 -7.06
CA GLU A 177 14.92 -20.88 -8.40
C GLU A 177 14.03 -20.08 -9.36
N PRO A 178 14.62 -19.32 -10.30
CA PRO A 178 13.88 -18.63 -11.35
C PRO A 178 13.01 -19.59 -12.19
N GLY A 179 11.85 -19.11 -12.64
CA GLY A 179 10.91 -19.89 -13.44
C GLY A 179 10.02 -20.85 -12.65
N CYS A 180 10.36 -21.17 -11.38
CA CYS A 180 9.59 -22.11 -10.57
C CYS A 180 8.17 -21.59 -10.26
N LEU A 181 7.98 -20.28 -10.11
CA LEU A 181 6.65 -19.72 -9.90
C LEU A 181 5.71 -20.02 -11.09
N LEU A 182 6.19 -19.85 -12.32
CA LEU A 182 5.42 -20.22 -13.52
C LEU A 182 5.17 -21.74 -13.59
N GLN A 183 6.15 -22.55 -13.19
CA GLN A 183 6.01 -24.01 -13.21
C GLN A 183 4.99 -24.51 -12.18
N ALA A 184 4.88 -23.88 -11.02
CA ALA A 184 3.90 -24.22 -9.99
C ALA A 184 2.44 -23.92 -10.40
N MET A 185 2.22 -23.12 -11.43
CA MET A 185 0.87 -22.82 -11.89
C MET A 185 0.19 -24.03 -12.52
N LYS A 186 -1.17 -24.03 -12.48
CA LYS A 186 -1.98 -25.04 -13.18
C LYS A 186 -1.60 -25.10 -14.66
N SER A 187 -1.49 -26.30 -15.23
CA SER A 187 -1.01 -26.54 -16.60
C SER A 187 -1.70 -25.65 -17.66
N LYS A 188 -3.03 -25.55 -17.61
CA LYS A 188 -3.81 -24.71 -18.56
C LYS A 188 -3.38 -23.24 -18.47
N HIS A 189 -3.19 -22.71 -17.27
CA HIS A 189 -2.81 -21.30 -17.06
C HIS A 189 -1.36 -21.05 -17.47
N ARG A 190 -0.45 -21.97 -17.13
CA ARG A 190 0.95 -21.93 -17.55
C ARG A 190 1.08 -21.92 -19.08
N SER A 191 0.33 -22.81 -19.76
CA SER A 191 0.30 -22.87 -21.23
C SER A 191 -0.25 -21.59 -21.85
N TRP A 192 -1.29 -21.01 -21.23
CA TRP A 192 -1.84 -19.72 -21.64
C TRP A 192 -0.81 -18.59 -21.56
N ILE A 193 -0.12 -18.45 -20.43
CA ILE A 193 0.91 -17.40 -20.25
C ILE A 193 2.05 -17.58 -21.25
N ARG A 194 2.54 -18.83 -21.44
CA ARG A 194 3.57 -19.12 -22.44
C ARG A 194 3.13 -18.81 -23.88
N LYS A 195 1.85 -19.06 -24.20
CA LYS A 195 1.29 -18.66 -25.47
C LYS A 195 1.31 -17.14 -25.63
N LYS A 196 0.85 -16.40 -24.61
CA LYS A 196 0.81 -14.93 -24.62
C LYS A 196 2.20 -14.30 -24.74
N ALA A 197 3.21 -14.91 -24.14
CA ALA A 197 4.60 -14.48 -24.30
C ALA A 197 5.09 -14.67 -25.75
N ARG A 198 4.79 -15.83 -26.37
CA ARG A 198 5.10 -16.06 -27.79
C ARG A 198 4.33 -15.14 -28.74
N ASP A 199 3.05 -14.88 -28.44
CA ASP A 199 2.21 -13.97 -29.22
C ASP A 199 2.81 -12.54 -29.18
N LEU A 200 3.30 -12.09 -28.02
CA LEU A 200 3.97 -10.80 -27.85
C LEU A 200 5.28 -10.75 -28.67
N GLU A 201 6.13 -11.78 -28.55
CA GLU A 201 7.39 -11.86 -29.30
C GLU A 201 7.16 -11.89 -30.81
N ALA A 202 6.16 -12.63 -31.25
CA ALA A 202 5.78 -12.69 -32.66
C ALA A 202 5.24 -11.36 -33.20
N ALA A 203 4.52 -10.60 -32.36
CA ALA A 203 4.01 -9.28 -32.74
C ALA A 203 5.10 -8.20 -32.80
N PHE A 204 6.16 -8.35 -32.01
CA PHE A 204 7.25 -7.35 -31.88
C PHE A 204 8.63 -8.00 -31.95
N PRO A 205 9.01 -8.72 -33.03
CA PRO A 205 10.24 -9.49 -33.13
C PRO A 205 11.47 -8.57 -33.02
N ALA A 206 12.40 -8.90 -32.10
CA ALA A 206 13.62 -8.13 -31.83
C ALA A 206 13.39 -6.65 -31.40
N ARG A 207 12.16 -6.30 -31.03
CA ARG A 207 11.77 -4.94 -30.63
C ARG A 207 11.52 -4.81 -29.12
N ILE A 208 11.46 -5.94 -28.40
CA ILE A 208 11.18 -6.05 -26.97
C ILE A 208 12.49 -5.96 -26.19
N ASN A 209 12.50 -5.12 -25.17
CA ASN A 209 13.65 -4.97 -24.27
C ASN A 209 13.20 -4.98 -22.82
N TRP A 210 13.75 -5.91 -22.02
CA TRP A 210 13.53 -6.04 -20.59
C TRP A 210 14.68 -5.38 -19.84
N ARG A 211 14.38 -4.37 -19.04
CA ARG A 211 15.39 -3.61 -18.31
C ARG A 211 15.19 -3.77 -16.80
N TRP A 212 16.16 -4.45 -16.18
CA TRP A 212 16.27 -4.55 -14.73
C TRP A 212 17.21 -3.50 -14.18
N HIS A 213 16.77 -2.83 -13.10
CA HIS A 213 17.54 -1.82 -12.41
C HIS A 213 17.59 -2.13 -10.92
N ALA A 214 18.74 -2.58 -10.41
CA ALA A 214 19.04 -2.78 -9.01
C ALA A 214 19.97 -1.69 -8.46
N GLN A 215 20.82 -1.14 -9.33
CA GLN A 215 21.70 -0.01 -9.06
C GLN A 215 21.42 1.07 -10.11
N VAL A 216 21.17 2.28 -9.66
CA VAL A 216 20.77 3.39 -10.53
C VAL A 216 21.48 4.65 -10.09
N ASP A 217 22.33 5.17 -10.95
CA ASP A 217 23.05 6.43 -10.72
C ASP A 217 22.20 7.63 -11.15
N ASP A 218 21.53 7.53 -12.31
CA ASP A 218 20.63 8.57 -12.82
C ASP A 218 19.18 8.07 -12.87
N LEU A 219 18.38 8.54 -11.92
CA LEU A 219 16.96 8.21 -11.80
C LEU A 219 16.03 9.05 -12.66
N ALA A 220 16.49 10.18 -13.19
CA ALA A 220 15.62 11.10 -13.91
C ALA A 220 15.03 10.50 -15.20
N PRO A 221 15.79 9.76 -16.04
CA PRO A 221 15.23 9.07 -17.19
C PRO A 221 14.24 7.97 -16.77
N ILE A 222 14.57 7.19 -15.75
CA ILE A 222 13.73 6.08 -15.25
C ILE A 222 12.42 6.60 -14.69
N SER A 223 12.47 7.67 -13.88
CA SER A 223 11.28 8.32 -13.31
C SER A 223 10.33 8.80 -14.42
N ARG A 224 10.86 9.39 -15.49
CA ARG A 224 10.07 9.81 -16.66
C ARG A 224 9.44 8.61 -17.38
N GLN A 225 10.18 7.52 -17.57
CA GLN A 225 9.66 6.29 -18.20
C GLN A 225 8.52 5.66 -17.38
N ILE A 226 8.67 5.61 -16.05
CA ILE A 226 7.61 5.14 -15.16
C ILE A 226 6.38 6.05 -15.26
N GLU A 227 6.57 7.38 -15.27
CA GLU A 227 5.48 8.35 -15.40
C GLU A 227 4.75 8.20 -16.74
N GLU A 228 5.46 8.01 -17.84
CA GLU A 228 4.86 7.83 -19.17
C GLU A 228 3.86 6.67 -19.19
N VAL A 229 4.19 5.54 -18.56
CA VAL A 229 3.27 4.40 -18.44
C VAL A 229 2.20 4.68 -17.39
N ALA A 230 2.57 5.17 -16.20
CA ALA A 230 1.65 5.39 -15.09
C ALA A 230 0.54 6.38 -15.45
N ALA A 231 0.84 7.42 -16.22
CA ALA A 231 -0.13 8.41 -16.70
C ALA A 231 -1.25 7.80 -17.55
N ARG A 232 -0.99 6.65 -18.21
CA ARG A 232 -1.96 5.94 -19.07
C ARG A 232 -2.75 4.86 -18.34
N THR A 233 -2.42 4.57 -17.09
CA THR A 233 -3.14 3.57 -16.29
C THR A 233 -4.44 4.13 -15.71
N TYR A 234 -5.40 3.25 -15.42
CA TYR A 234 -6.64 3.64 -14.74
C TYR A 234 -6.41 4.21 -13.34
N GLN A 235 -5.28 3.87 -12.72
CA GLN A 235 -4.90 4.33 -11.38
C GLN A 235 -4.75 5.85 -11.35
N ARG A 236 -4.27 6.46 -12.43
CA ARG A 236 -4.17 7.92 -12.57
C ARG A 236 -5.54 8.62 -12.44
N GLY A 237 -6.58 8.04 -13.03
CA GLY A 237 -7.95 8.54 -12.91
C GLY A 237 -8.52 8.46 -11.48
N LEU A 238 -7.93 7.63 -10.63
CA LEU A 238 -8.25 7.50 -9.21
C LEU A 238 -7.39 8.39 -8.31
N ASP A 239 -6.53 9.21 -8.90
CA ASP A 239 -5.52 10.03 -8.21
C ASP A 239 -4.50 9.19 -7.43
N ALA A 240 -4.23 7.97 -7.93
CA ALA A 240 -3.32 6.99 -7.37
C ALA A 240 -2.21 6.63 -8.37
N GLY A 241 -1.23 5.86 -7.91
CA GLY A 241 -0.09 5.42 -8.69
C GLY A 241 1.05 6.45 -8.69
N PHE A 242 2.10 6.11 -9.41
CA PHE A 242 3.31 6.93 -9.48
C PHE A 242 3.04 8.28 -10.16
N LYS A 243 3.65 9.35 -9.63
CA LYS A 243 3.71 10.69 -10.24
C LYS A 243 5.14 11.16 -10.19
N ASP A 244 5.65 11.64 -11.32
CA ASP A 244 7.00 12.18 -11.40
C ASP A 244 7.07 13.58 -10.78
N ASN A 245 7.16 13.64 -9.45
CA ASN A 245 7.29 14.85 -8.66
C ASN A 245 8.51 14.80 -7.74
N VAL A 246 8.82 15.90 -7.08
CA VAL A 246 9.99 16.02 -6.19
C VAL A 246 9.98 14.94 -5.11
N PHE A 247 8.85 14.71 -4.46
CA PHE A 247 8.75 13.71 -3.39
C PHE A 247 9.09 12.29 -3.88
N HIS A 248 8.50 11.85 -5.00
CA HIS A 248 8.77 10.51 -5.52
C HIS A 248 10.19 10.37 -6.03
N ARG A 249 10.76 11.38 -6.69
CA ARG A 249 12.16 11.36 -7.12
C ARG A 249 13.13 11.25 -5.94
N GLU A 250 12.96 12.06 -4.91
CA GLU A 250 13.79 12.02 -3.71
C GLU A 250 13.65 10.69 -2.97
N ARG A 251 12.44 10.12 -2.92
CA ARG A 251 12.19 8.81 -2.33
C ARG A 251 12.87 7.69 -3.12
N LEU A 252 12.77 7.70 -4.44
CA LEU A 252 13.50 6.75 -5.29
C LEU A 252 15.02 6.89 -5.09
N ALA A 253 15.53 8.13 -5.07
CA ALA A 253 16.95 8.41 -4.87
C ALA A 253 17.45 7.92 -3.49
N LEU A 254 16.64 8.08 -2.43
CA LEU A 254 16.95 7.57 -1.11
C LEU A 254 17.16 6.06 -1.14
N PHE A 255 16.18 5.31 -1.64
CA PHE A 255 16.25 3.84 -1.65
C PHE A 255 17.25 3.30 -2.67
N ALA A 256 17.55 4.03 -3.75
CA ALA A 256 18.64 3.70 -4.67
C ALA A 256 20.01 3.82 -3.99
N ARG A 257 20.26 4.93 -3.28
CA ARG A 257 21.50 5.11 -2.49
C ARG A 257 21.68 4.06 -1.40
N GLN A 258 20.57 3.54 -0.84
CA GLN A 258 20.59 2.44 0.12
C GLN A 258 20.73 1.05 -0.53
N GLY A 259 20.80 0.97 -1.88
CA GLY A 259 20.85 -0.30 -2.61
C GLY A 259 19.57 -1.13 -2.54
N ARG A 260 18.45 -0.53 -2.13
CA ARG A 260 17.18 -1.22 -1.85
C ARG A 260 16.15 -1.11 -2.97
N LEU A 261 16.31 -0.19 -3.89
CA LEU A 261 15.37 0.03 -5.00
C LEU A 261 15.50 -1.07 -6.06
N ARG A 262 14.37 -1.59 -6.53
CA ARG A 262 14.31 -2.53 -7.66
C ARG A 262 13.23 -2.06 -8.63
N ILE A 263 13.62 -1.97 -9.90
CA ILE A 263 12.75 -1.52 -10.98
C ILE A 263 12.90 -2.45 -12.18
N MET A 264 11.78 -2.83 -12.79
CA MET A 264 11.75 -3.44 -14.12
C MET A 264 10.94 -2.56 -15.03
N ILE A 265 11.47 -2.31 -16.22
CA ILE A 265 10.79 -1.62 -17.31
C ILE A 265 10.79 -2.53 -18.53
N LEU A 266 9.62 -2.70 -19.12
CA LEU A 266 9.47 -3.35 -20.42
C LEU A 266 9.31 -2.27 -21.47
N GLU A 267 10.16 -2.32 -22.48
CA GLU A 267 10.14 -1.41 -23.63
C GLU A 267 9.80 -2.17 -24.90
N ILE A 268 9.06 -1.52 -25.78
CA ILE A 268 8.87 -1.92 -27.17
C ILE A 268 9.27 -0.71 -28.05
N ASP A 269 10.17 -0.92 -29.01
CA ASP A 269 10.75 0.17 -29.81
C ASP A 269 11.36 1.29 -28.97
N ARG A 270 12.03 0.95 -27.87
CA ARG A 270 12.61 1.90 -26.91
C ARG A 270 11.58 2.78 -26.19
N ARG A 271 10.28 2.44 -26.24
CA ARG A 271 9.22 3.12 -25.50
C ARG A 271 8.79 2.26 -24.32
N PRO A 272 8.69 2.82 -23.12
CA PRO A 272 8.22 2.07 -21.98
C PRO A 272 6.73 1.71 -22.14
N VAL A 273 6.41 0.45 -21.96
CA VAL A 273 5.05 -0.07 -22.09
C VAL A 273 4.51 -0.71 -20.82
N ALA A 274 5.39 -1.13 -19.92
CA ALA A 274 5.01 -1.65 -18.63
C ALA A 274 6.17 -1.47 -17.63
N PHE A 275 5.83 -1.40 -16.35
CA PHE A 275 6.82 -1.35 -15.28
C PHE A 275 6.31 -2.05 -14.01
N TRP A 276 7.29 -2.41 -13.17
CA TRP A 276 7.09 -2.75 -11.76
C TRP A 276 8.24 -2.20 -10.95
N TYR A 277 7.96 -1.58 -9.80
CA TYR A 277 9.03 -1.18 -8.89
C TYR A 277 8.62 -1.32 -7.43
N GLY A 278 9.63 -1.39 -6.57
CA GLY A 278 9.48 -1.43 -5.13
C GLY A 278 10.82 -1.49 -4.43
N ILE A 279 10.78 -1.86 -3.16
CA ILE A 279 11.89 -1.71 -2.23
C ILE A 279 12.16 -3.05 -1.57
N VAL A 280 13.41 -3.53 -1.60
CA VAL A 280 13.86 -4.68 -0.82
C VAL A 280 14.20 -4.22 0.59
N TYR A 281 13.49 -4.76 1.58
CA TYR A 281 13.66 -4.40 2.97
C TYR A 281 13.43 -5.61 3.89
N GLY A 282 14.34 -5.88 4.81
CA GLY A 282 14.18 -7.00 5.75
C GLY A 282 14.00 -8.38 5.09
N GLY A 283 14.64 -8.61 3.93
CA GLY A 283 14.54 -9.87 3.17
C GLY A 283 13.24 -10.04 2.39
N ALA A 284 12.39 -9.02 2.35
CA ALA A 284 11.18 -8.97 1.53
C ALA A 284 11.24 -7.85 0.50
N PHE A 285 10.65 -8.07 -0.68
CA PHE A 285 10.38 -7.01 -1.63
C PHE A 285 8.99 -6.43 -1.35
N HIS A 286 8.92 -5.13 -1.10
CA HIS A 286 7.69 -4.37 -0.90
C HIS A 286 7.29 -3.68 -2.20
N SER A 287 6.18 -4.12 -2.78
CA SER A 287 5.66 -3.58 -4.04
C SER A 287 5.09 -2.18 -3.85
N GLU A 288 5.61 -1.20 -4.60
CA GLU A 288 5.17 0.18 -4.52
C GLU A 288 4.20 0.55 -5.63
N ALA A 289 4.55 0.27 -6.87
CA ALA A 289 3.65 0.48 -8.00
C ALA A 289 3.98 -0.41 -9.19
N THR A 290 2.95 -0.66 -9.97
CA THR A 290 3.03 -1.37 -11.24
C THR A 290 2.04 -0.76 -12.22
N GLY A 291 2.33 -0.88 -13.50
CA GLY A 291 1.44 -0.41 -14.55
C GLY A 291 1.84 -0.92 -15.92
N TYR A 292 0.89 -0.92 -16.82
CA TYR A 292 1.11 -1.23 -18.24
C TYR A 292 0.13 -0.46 -19.10
N ILE A 293 0.47 -0.23 -20.36
CA ILE A 293 -0.40 0.45 -21.31
C ILE A 293 -1.58 -0.47 -21.69
N PRO A 294 -2.84 0.00 -21.65
CA PRO A 294 -4.02 -0.83 -21.84
C PRO A 294 -4.06 -1.54 -23.21
N GLU A 295 -3.44 -0.95 -24.23
CA GLU A 295 -3.40 -1.46 -25.61
C GLU A 295 -2.70 -2.81 -25.74
N LEU A 296 -1.85 -3.17 -24.77
CA LEU A 296 -1.13 -4.44 -24.75
C LEU A 296 -1.74 -5.46 -23.77
N SER A 297 -2.93 -5.19 -23.26
CA SER A 297 -3.61 -6.06 -22.29
C SER A 297 -3.87 -7.48 -22.85
N GLU A 298 -4.07 -7.62 -24.15
CA GLU A 298 -4.29 -8.91 -24.82
C GLU A 298 -3.10 -9.87 -24.68
N TYR A 299 -1.89 -9.36 -24.45
CA TYR A 299 -0.68 -10.16 -24.24
C TYR A 299 -0.43 -10.54 -22.79
N GLU A 300 -1.34 -10.27 -21.86
CA GLU A 300 -1.15 -10.51 -20.41
C GLU A 300 0.14 -9.85 -19.85
N ILE A 301 0.47 -8.65 -20.36
CA ILE A 301 1.77 -8.02 -20.14
C ILE A 301 2.06 -7.75 -18.65
N GLY A 302 1.04 -7.43 -17.87
CA GLY A 302 1.21 -7.26 -16.43
C GLY A 302 1.64 -8.54 -15.71
N THR A 303 1.12 -9.69 -16.16
CA THR A 303 1.53 -11.01 -15.65
C THR A 303 2.96 -11.35 -16.07
N GLN A 304 3.34 -11.04 -17.30
CA GLN A 304 4.70 -11.30 -17.79
C GLN A 304 5.73 -10.47 -17.06
N VAL A 305 5.47 -9.16 -16.85
CA VAL A 305 6.33 -8.27 -16.06
C VAL A 305 6.47 -8.78 -14.63
N PHE A 306 5.37 -9.22 -14.00
CA PHE A 306 5.41 -9.78 -12.65
C PHE A 306 6.31 -11.01 -12.56
N LEU A 307 6.14 -11.99 -13.47
CA LEU A 307 6.93 -13.21 -13.46
C LEU A 307 8.42 -12.93 -13.69
N SER A 308 8.75 -12.09 -14.68
CA SER A 308 10.15 -11.69 -14.92
C SER A 308 10.74 -10.93 -13.74
N PHE A 309 9.94 -10.09 -13.08
CA PHE A 309 10.35 -9.37 -11.87
C PHE A 309 10.66 -10.32 -10.71
N VAL A 310 9.79 -11.31 -10.49
CA VAL A 310 10.00 -12.35 -9.48
C VAL A 310 11.28 -13.15 -9.76
N ASP A 311 11.53 -13.51 -11.02
CA ASP A 311 12.74 -14.26 -11.39
C ASP A 311 14.03 -13.48 -11.06
N GLU A 312 14.03 -12.14 -11.26
CA GLU A 312 15.16 -11.29 -10.87
C GLU A 312 15.32 -11.20 -9.34
N LEU A 313 14.23 -11.08 -8.59
CA LEU A 313 14.28 -11.09 -7.12
C LEU A 313 14.79 -12.41 -6.56
N VAL A 314 14.41 -13.53 -7.18
CA VAL A 314 14.90 -14.87 -6.80
C VAL A 314 16.41 -14.99 -7.00
N LYS A 315 16.95 -14.46 -8.11
CA LYS A 315 18.40 -14.41 -8.34
C LYS A 315 19.15 -13.61 -7.25
N GLU A 316 18.47 -12.61 -6.67
CA GLU A 316 19.00 -11.82 -5.55
C GLU A 316 18.73 -12.44 -4.17
N SER A 317 18.20 -13.67 -4.11
CA SER A 317 17.88 -14.37 -2.86
C SER A 317 16.86 -13.63 -1.98
N VAL A 318 15.95 -12.85 -2.56
CA VAL A 318 14.84 -12.25 -1.85
C VAL A 318 13.84 -13.35 -1.47
N ALA A 319 13.46 -13.42 -0.20
CA ALA A 319 12.64 -14.53 0.29
C ALA A 319 11.13 -14.34 0.08
N ARG A 320 10.65 -13.09 0.04
CA ARG A 320 9.22 -12.79 0.02
C ARG A 320 8.91 -11.60 -0.88
N PHE A 321 7.69 -11.62 -1.44
CA PHE A 321 7.13 -10.53 -2.21
C PHE A 321 5.88 -10.02 -1.50
N ASP A 322 5.96 -8.84 -0.92
CA ASP A 322 4.85 -8.16 -0.26
C ASP A 322 4.08 -7.32 -1.29
N PHE A 323 2.85 -7.72 -1.59
CA PHE A 323 1.95 -6.99 -2.47
C PHE A 323 1.29 -5.79 -1.80
N GLY A 324 1.41 -5.69 -0.48
CA GLY A 324 0.74 -4.67 0.32
C GLY A 324 -0.78 -4.86 0.40
N LEU A 325 -1.43 -3.82 0.91
CA LEU A 325 -2.87 -3.79 1.17
C LEU A 325 -3.70 -3.79 -0.12
N GLY A 326 -4.92 -4.29 0.02
CA GLY A 326 -5.95 -4.27 -1.02
C GLY A 326 -6.12 -5.60 -1.73
N ASP A 327 -7.37 -5.88 -2.08
CA ASP A 327 -7.81 -7.15 -2.61
C ASP A 327 -7.95 -7.08 -4.15
N ALA A 328 -6.80 -7.12 -4.84
CA ALA A 328 -6.77 -7.17 -6.30
C ALA A 328 -6.64 -8.63 -6.78
N ALA A 329 -7.30 -8.95 -7.89
CA ALA A 329 -7.36 -10.32 -8.42
C ALA A 329 -5.97 -10.96 -8.66
N TYR A 330 -4.97 -10.17 -9.05
CA TYR A 330 -3.61 -10.68 -9.23
C TYR A 330 -2.94 -11.02 -7.90
N LYS A 331 -3.23 -10.28 -6.82
CA LYS A 331 -2.71 -10.57 -5.47
C LYS A 331 -3.26 -11.89 -4.96
N GLN A 332 -4.56 -12.13 -5.10
CA GLN A 332 -5.20 -13.41 -4.78
C GLN A 332 -4.69 -14.57 -5.64
N ARG A 333 -4.33 -14.28 -6.90
CA ARG A 333 -3.81 -15.30 -7.82
C ARG A 333 -2.42 -15.79 -7.47
N PHE A 334 -1.55 -14.89 -7.03
CA PHE A 334 -0.14 -15.16 -6.80
C PHE A 334 0.24 -15.25 -5.33
N GLY A 335 -0.47 -14.54 -4.45
CA GLY A 335 -0.22 -14.58 -3.02
C GLY A 335 -0.57 -15.95 -2.41
N ASP A 336 0.29 -16.44 -1.54
CA ASP A 336 0.13 -17.69 -0.79
C ASP A 336 -0.20 -17.42 0.68
N ARG A 337 -0.04 -16.19 1.14
CA ARG A 337 -0.35 -15.75 2.50
C ARG A 337 -1.18 -14.48 2.45
N SER A 338 -2.17 -14.40 3.34
CA SER A 338 -2.90 -13.15 3.57
C SER A 338 -3.26 -13.00 5.04
N TRP A 339 -3.40 -11.75 5.47
CA TRP A 339 -3.89 -11.39 6.79
C TRP A 339 -4.67 -10.09 6.72
N ARG A 340 -5.43 -9.81 7.77
CA ARG A 340 -6.25 -8.61 7.84
C ARG A 340 -5.56 -7.52 8.63
N GLU A 341 -5.55 -6.33 8.09
CA GLU A 341 -5.09 -5.13 8.75
C GLU A 341 -6.22 -4.12 8.91
N ASN A 342 -6.11 -3.31 9.93
CA ASN A 342 -7.15 -2.37 10.31
C ASN A 342 -6.60 -0.96 10.43
N THR A 343 -7.22 -0.02 9.75
CA THR A 343 -7.00 1.41 9.99
C THR A 343 -8.05 1.90 11.00
N VAL A 344 -7.57 2.42 12.13
CA VAL A 344 -8.41 2.88 13.25
C VAL A 344 -8.29 4.37 13.41
N TRP A 345 -9.43 5.02 13.65
CA TRP A 345 -9.51 6.44 13.92
C TRP A 345 -9.99 6.67 15.34
N LEU A 346 -9.27 7.51 16.11
CA LEU A 346 -9.69 8.02 17.40
C LEU A 346 -9.99 9.52 17.27
N PHE A 347 -11.16 9.93 17.69
CA PHE A 347 -11.57 11.34 17.65
C PHE A 347 -11.46 11.97 19.04
N GLY A 348 -10.95 13.20 19.08
CA GLY A 348 -10.89 13.97 20.33
C GLY A 348 -12.27 14.29 20.88
N SER A 349 -12.36 14.42 22.18
CA SER A 349 -13.59 14.86 22.90
C SER A 349 -13.92 16.34 22.67
N THR A 350 -13.06 17.08 21.97
CA THR A 350 -13.31 18.47 21.61
C THR A 350 -14.46 18.58 20.61
N TRP A 351 -15.14 19.76 20.55
CA TRP A 351 -16.19 19.99 19.55
C TRP A 351 -15.74 19.77 18.12
N ARG A 352 -14.45 20.02 17.81
CA ARG A 352 -13.83 19.78 16.48
C ARG A 352 -13.73 18.30 16.18
N GLY A 353 -13.29 17.50 17.14
CA GLY A 353 -13.23 16.03 17.00
C GLY A 353 -14.64 15.43 16.86
N ALA A 354 -15.59 15.89 17.66
CA ALA A 354 -16.98 15.47 17.59
C ALA A 354 -17.62 15.84 16.23
N ALA A 355 -17.41 17.05 15.74
CA ALA A 355 -17.90 17.49 14.42
C ALA A 355 -17.30 16.65 13.29
N LEU A 356 -15.99 16.36 13.33
CA LEU A 356 -15.34 15.51 12.33
C LEU A 356 -15.91 14.09 12.34
N ARG A 357 -16.08 13.51 13.52
CA ARG A 357 -16.68 12.17 13.68
C ARG A 357 -18.09 12.12 13.09
N THR A 358 -18.94 13.09 13.45
CA THR A 358 -20.33 13.18 12.95
C THR A 358 -20.33 13.32 11.43
N TYR A 359 -19.51 14.20 10.88
CA TYR A 359 -19.38 14.39 9.44
C TYR A 359 -18.98 13.11 8.70
N LEU A 360 -17.91 12.43 9.16
CA LEU A 360 -17.46 11.19 8.54
C LEU A 360 -18.50 10.07 8.67
N GLY A 361 -19.15 9.94 9.85
CA GLY A 361 -20.22 8.98 10.07
C GLY A 361 -21.44 9.23 9.19
N THR A 362 -21.82 10.49 8.99
CA THR A 362 -22.92 10.86 8.08
C THR A 362 -22.58 10.50 6.63
N CYS A 363 -21.37 10.82 6.17
CA CYS A 363 -20.92 10.45 4.82
C CYS A 363 -20.91 8.94 4.62
N GLU A 364 -20.48 8.19 5.62
CA GLU A 364 -20.48 6.71 5.58
C GLU A 364 -21.91 6.15 5.54
N ALA A 365 -22.80 6.65 6.36
CA ALA A 365 -24.20 6.24 6.38
C ALA A 365 -24.89 6.51 5.03
N LEU A 366 -24.65 7.68 4.45
CA LEU A 366 -25.14 8.04 3.11
C LEU A 366 -24.56 7.13 2.02
N ASP A 367 -23.26 6.81 2.06
CA ASP A 367 -22.64 5.88 1.11
C ASP A 367 -23.25 4.48 1.22
N HIS A 368 -23.49 4.00 2.44
CA HIS A 368 -24.16 2.72 2.66
C HIS A 368 -25.60 2.70 2.15
N ALA A 369 -26.37 3.75 2.43
CA ALA A 369 -27.74 3.88 1.95
C ALA A 369 -27.79 3.94 0.41
N LEU A 370 -26.93 4.72 -0.21
CA LEU A 370 -26.83 4.81 -1.66
C LEU A 370 -26.46 3.47 -2.30
N ARG A 371 -25.51 2.74 -1.73
CA ARG A 371 -25.13 1.40 -2.23
C ARG A 371 -26.28 0.42 -2.12
N ALA A 372 -26.98 0.39 -0.97
CA ALA A 372 -28.12 -0.47 -0.77
C ALA A 372 -29.24 -0.17 -1.78
N PHE A 373 -29.49 1.12 -2.06
CA PHE A 373 -30.45 1.55 -3.07
C PHE A 373 -30.05 1.12 -4.48
N VAL A 374 -28.78 1.36 -4.87
CA VAL A 374 -28.25 0.98 -6.20
C VAL A 374 -28.24 -0.54 -6.39
N GLN A 375 -27.97 -1.31 -5.34
CA GLN A 375 -28.04 -2.78 -5.39
C GLN A 375 -29.48 -3.28 -5.59
N ARG A 376 -30.46 -2.63 -4.92
CA ARG A 376 -31.87 -3.00 -5.07
C ARG A 376 -32.46 -2.66 -6.44
N THR A 377 -31.99 -1.60 -7.06
CA THR A 377 -32.52 -1.11 -8.35
C THR A 377 -31.85 -1.73 -9.59
N GLY A 378 -30.77 -2.53 -9.43
CA GLY A 378 -30.05 -3.16 -10.53
C GLY A 378 -29.33 -2.21 -11.50
N VAL A 379 -29.30 -0.90 -11.21
CA VAL A 379 -28.68 0.13 -12.05
C VAL A 379 -27.14 0.18 -11.90
N ALA A 380 -26.59 -0.61 -10.97
CA ALA A 380 -25.17 -0.62 -10.61
C ALA A 380 -24.23 -0.75 -11.81
N ASP A 381 -24.50 -1.69 -12.72
CA ASP A 381 -23.62 -1.98 -13.85
C ASP A 381 -23.63 -0.88 -14.92
N ARG A 382 -24.75 -0.27 -15.15
CA ARG A 382 -24.88 0.88 -16.09
C ARG A 382 -24.12 2.10 -15.58
N LEU A 383 -24.24 2.40 -14.27
CA LEU A 383 -23.50 3.49 -13.62
C LEU A 383 -22.00 3.24 -13.59
N LYS A 384 -21.55 2.00 -13.33
CA LYS A 384 -20.13 1.61 -13.38
C LYS A 384 -19.54 1.78 -14.77
N GLN A 385 -20.26 1.34 -15.81
CA GLN A 385 -19.80 1.48 -17.19
C GLN A 385 -19.73 2.95 -17.64
N ALA A 386 -20.72 3.75 -17.32
CA ALA A 386 -20.73 5.18 -17.64
C ALA A 386 -19.60 5.93 -16.92
N TRP A 387 -19.33 5.56 -15.66
CA TRP A 387 -18.24 6.18 -14.88
C TRP A 387 -16.86 5.76 -15.39
N ARG A 388 -16.66 4.48 -15.72
CA ARG A 388 -15.40 4.00 -16.32
C ARG A 388 -15.10 4.68 -17.64
N ARG A 389 -16.12 4.91 -18.50
CA ARG A 389 -15.96 5.68 -19.75
C ARG A 389 -15.53 7.13 -19.51
N LYS A 390 -15.99 7.77 -18.43
CA LYS A 390 -15.57 9.12 -18.05
C LYS A 390 -14.14 9.19 -17.50
N LEU A 391 -13.64 8.12 -16.87
CA LEU A 391 -12.29 8.08 -16.31
C LEU A 391 -11.21 7.83 -17.38
N VAL A 392 -11.56 7.19 -18.46
CA VAL A 392 -10.70 7.04 -19.64
C VAL A 392 -10.87 8.31 -20.49
N ARG A 393 -10.27 9.44 -20.07
CA ARG A 393 -10.12 10.60 -20.95
C ARG A 393 -8.94 10.31 -21.89
N PRO A 394 -9.13 10.43 -23.21
CA PRO A 394 -8.02 10.51 -24.14
C PRO A 394 -7.43 11.92 -24.05
N GLU A 395 -6.51 12.17 -23.14
CA GLU A 395 -5.63 13.32 -23.25
C GLU A 395 -4.53 12.95 -24.24
N ASN A 396 -4.60 13.54 -25.43
CA ASN A 396 -3.71 13.46 -26.59
C ASN A 396 -3.54 12.07 -27.23
N PRO A 397 -3.78 11.96 -28.54
CA PRO A 397 -3.39 10.79 -29.30
C PRO A 397 -1.87 10.80 -29.48
N VAL A 398 -1.16 10.28 -28.48
CA VAL A 398 0.20 9.83 -28.69
C VAL A 398 0.11 8.77 -29.78
N LYS A 399 0.84 8.97 -30.89
CA LYS A 399 0.89 8.08 -32.05
C LYS A 399 0.85 6.63 -31.57
N MET A 400 -0.25 5.94 -31.91
CA MET A 400 -0.42 4.51 -31.63
C MET A 400 0.82 3.77 -32.11
N LEU A 401 1.29 2.81 -31.33
CA LEU A 401 2.25 1.83 -31.83
C LEU A 401 1.66 1.26 -33.12
N PRO A 402 2.38 1.25 -34.26
CA PRO A 402 1.85 0.72 -35.50
C PRO A 402 1.41 -0.72 -35.25
N LYS A 403 0.13 -1.02 -35.54
CA LYS A 403 -0.35 -2.38 -35.51
C LYS A 403 0.57 -3.22 -36.41
N PRO A 404 0.93 -4.43 -35.98
CA PRO A 404 1.66 -5.34 -36.87
C PRO A 404 0.87 -5.51 -38.16
N PRO A 405 1.53 -5.60 -39.33
CA PRO A 405 0.85 -5.78 -40.62
C PRO A 405 0.00 -7.05 -40.51
N THR A 406 -1.31 -6.90 -40.72
CA THR A 406 -2.26 -8.01 -40.88
C THR A 406 -2.05 -8.61 -42.26
N GLY A 407 -1.07 -9.52 -42.40
CA GLY A 407 -0.71 -10.11 -43.67
C GLY A 407 0.19 -11.32 -43.49
N GLY A 408 -0.34 -12.37 -42.88
CA GLY A 408 0.17 -13.73 -42.97
C GLY A 408 -0.97 -14.65 -43.42
N PRO A 409 -0.72 -15.72 -44.19
CA PRO A 409 -1.77 -16.62 -44.67
C PRO A 409 -2.51 -17.25 -43.48
N ALA A 410 -3.83 -17.28 -43.55
CA ALA A 410 -4.70 -17.90 -42.57
C ALA A 410 -4.29 -19.35 -42.31
N PRO A 411 -4.16 -19.79 -41.04
CA PRO A 411 -3.97 -21.20 -40.74
C PRO A 411 -5.22 -22.01 -41.17
N PRO A 412 -5.07 -23.27 -41.59
CA PRO A 412 -6.17 -24.07 -42.04
C PRO A 412 -7.23 -24.27 -40.97
N ASP A 413 -8.47 -24.20 -41.40
CA ASP A 413 -9.72 -24.28 -40.65
C ASP A 413 -9.83 -25.65 -39.93
N CYS A 414 -9.51 -25.70 -38.68
CA CYS A 414 -9.82 -26.85 -37.81
C CYS A 414 -11.18 -26.61 -37.15
N ARG A 415 -12.26 -26.86 -37.87
CA ARG A 415 -13.59 -27.02 -37.28
C ARG A 415 -13.64 -28.31 -36.47
N GLY A 416 -13.47 -28.17 -35.18
CA GLY A 416 -13.74 -29.18 -34.17
C GLY A 416 -14.54 -28.53 -33.03
N THR A 417 -15.87 -28.72 -33.08
CA THR A 417 -16.79 -28.34 -32.02
C THR A 417 -16.44 -29.05 -30.72
N LEU A 418 -15.93 -28.32 -29.76
CA LEU A 418 -15.93 -28.74 -28.37
C LEU A 418 -16.75 -27.74 -27.55
N HIS A 419 -17.95 -28.16 -27.21
CA HIS A 419 -18.78 -27.56 -26.19
C HIS A 419 -17.99 -27.56 -24.89
N CYS A 420 -17.62 -26.36 -24.39
CA CYS A 420 -17.17 -26.16 -23.03
C CYS A 420 -18.21 -25.28 -22.35
N GLY A 421 -18.90 -25.88 -21.36
CA GLY A 421 -19.99 -25.25 -20.64
C GLY A 421 -19.56 -23.93 -19.98
N ASP A 422 -20.16 -22.87 -20.46
CA ASP A 422 -20.21 -21.57 -19.84
C ASP A 422 -20.99 -21.65 -18.53
N ARG A 423 -20.30 -21.66 -17.40
CA ARG A 423 -20.88 -21.13 -16.18
C ARG A 423 -20.47 -19.66 -16.09
N PRO A 424 -21.41 -18.74 -16.18
CA PRO A 424 -21.12 -17.34 -15.94
C PRO A 424 -20.66 -17.19 -14.48
N VAL A 425 -19.44 -16.68 -14.29
CA VAL A 425 -18.98 -16.19 -13.00
C VAL A 425 -19.89 -15.02 -12.63
N THR A 426 -20.78 -15.28 -11.68
CA THR A 426 -21.78 -14.30 -11.26
C THR A 426 -21.09 -13.06 -10.74
N ALA A 427 -21.56 -11.90 -11.16
CA ALA A 427 -21.12 -10.55 -10.84
C ALA A 427 -21.02 -10.21 -9.34
N ARG A 428 -21.36 -11.14 -8.44
CA ARG A 428 -21.29 -10.96 -7.00
C ARG A 428 -19.88 -10.93 -6.41
N GLN A 429 -18.88 -11.52 -7.07
CA GLN A 429 -17.51 -11.54 -6.55
C GLN A 429 -16.69 -10.29 -6.91
N ILE A 430 -17.16 -9.46 -7.85
CA ILE A 430 -16.44 -8.25 -8.26
C ILE A 430 -16.81 -7.02 -7.42
N ASP A 431 -17.90 -7.08 -6.68
CA ASP A 431 -18.43 -5.94 -5.93
C ASP A 431 -17.76 -5.65 -4.58
N GLN A 432 -16.96 -6.57 -4.06
CA GLN A 432 -16.24 -6.34 -2.79
C GLN A 432 -14.87 -5.69 -2.98
N VAL A 433 -14.40 -5.55 -4.21
CA VAL A 433 -13.07 -5.02 -4.53
C VAL A 433 -13.18 -3.59 -5.05
N LYS A 434 -13.64 -2.67 -4.21
CA LYS A 434 -13.19 -1.29 -4.33
C LYS A 434 -11.96 -1.17 -3.44
N PRO A 435 -10.78 -0.86 -4.00
CA PRO A 435 -9.72 -0.38 -3.16
C PRO A 435 -10.24 0.91 -2.51
N ARG A 436 -10.65 0.83 -1.25
CA ARG A 436 -10.53 2.01 -0.40
C ARG A 436 -9.03 2.25 -0.41
N LEU A 437 -8.59 3.21 -1.22
CA LEU A 437 -7.21 3.63 -1.24
C LEU A 437 -6.81 3.79 0.21
N PRO A 438 -5.83 3.03 0.71
CA PRO A 438 -5.19 3.42 1.93
C PRO A 438 -4.74 4.85 1.66
N LEU A 439 -5.01 5.74 2.61
CA LEU A 439 -4.34 7.03 2.64
C LEU A 439 -2.87 6.68 2.49
N SER A 440 -2.32 6.95 1.30
CA SER A 440 -0.90 6.71 1.07
C SER A 440 -0.16 7.46 2.15
N PRO A 441 0.75 6.79 2.86
CA PRO A 441 1.55 7.45 3.86
C PRO A 441 2.35 8.60 3.26
#